data_1caa968c638e05f8bf8590493bdc9295
#
_entry.id   1caa968c638e05f8bf8590493bdc9295
#
_cell.length_a   1.000
_cell.length_b   1.000
_cell.length_c   1.000
_cell.angle_alpha   90.00
_cell.angle_beta   90.00
_cell.angle_gamma   90.00
#
_symmetry.space_group_name_H-M   'P 1'
#
loop_
_entity.id
_entity.type
_entity.pdbx_description
1 polymer ?
#
loop_
_entity_poly.entity_id
_entity_poly.type
_entity_poly.pdbx_seq_one_letter_code
_entity_poly.pdbx_strand_id
1 'polypeptide(L)'
;AGVLWYEDVPVIPVALPEINSGNMYGFLNNEYKLRRLDSDTDISYIYDTVSEAVSAPHTKASLITYENNKLRTRYAEYLKARELPPSGSDISITDTIAEITTDDERIVLYYILHENVRKVSKSTISSWLNKCEIRGVNVDNAFDLLSSFDNGALNNDTLEFGIDTFRKYSANAAQILPPLKKCVDQHIELAVNIFKKIWSDDTLDINIRLFVAYIVEERMRTFGDRWMAEGEIENIRQWESKNTLDSTLSNNYGSCLEFFVQNELVYASSWTSYGNPREYTLFPSLQELLFNCPHKIMEELQKVKDAYHLDFPF
;
A
#
# COMPACT_ATOMS: atom_id res chain seq x y z
N ALA A 1 10.29 -16.87 -2.38
CA ALA A 1 11.28 -17.89 -2.78
C ALA A 1 12.37 -18.06 -1.71
N GLY A 2 12.98 -16.99 -1.21
CA GLY A 2 14.10 -17.08 -0.26
C GLY A 2 13.79 -17.82 1.05
N VAL A 3 12.58 -17.70 1.59
CA VAL A 3 12.15 -18.38 2.83
C VAL A 3 12.00 -19.89 2.61
N LEU A 4 11.45 -20.31 1.46
CA LEU A 4 11.26 -21.72 1.14
C LEU A 4 12.59 -22.48 0.98
N TRP A 5 13.65 -21.79 0.56
CA TRP A 5 15.00 -22.38 0.45
C TRP A 5 15.66 -22.63 1.81
N TYR A 6 15.29 -21.84 2.81
CA TYR A 6 15.84 -21.97 4.16
C TYR A 6 15.22 -23.14 4.95
N GLU A 7 14.03 -23.62 4.52
CA GLU A 7 13.25 -24.66 5.21
C GLU A 7 13.35 -26.04 4.54
N ASP A 8 14.28 -26.25 3.61
CA ASP A 8 14.41 -27.50 2.81
C ASP A 8 13.11 -27.93 2.10
N VAL A 9 12.24 -26.97 1.78
CA VAL A 9 11.01 -27.26 1.05
C VAL A 9 11.32 -27.39 -0.45
N PRO A 10 10.92 -28.49 -1.11
CA PRO A 10 11.16 -28.68 -2.52
C PRO A 10 10.42 -27.61 -3.35
N VAL A 11 11.18 -26.83 -4.14
CA VAL A 11 10.66 -25.78 -5.02
C VAL A 11 10.66 -26.27 -6.46
N ILE A 12 9.49 -26.34 -7.08
CA ILE A 12 9.36 -26.68 -8.49
C ILE A 12 9.11 -25.37 -9.29
N PRO A 13 10.10 -24.87 -10.03
CA PRO A 13 9.88 -23.68 -10.85
C PRO A 13 9.03 -24.03 -12.07
N VAL A 14 7.85 -23.41 -12.15
CA VAL A 14 6.92 -23.57 -13.27
C VAL A 14 6.97 -22.33 -14.15
N ALA A 15 7.27 -22.52 -15.43
CA ALA A 15 7.32 -21.46 -16.40
C ALA A 15 6.05 -21.38 -17.24
N LEU A 16 5.61 -20.17 -17.52
CA LEU A 16 4.66 -19.89 -18.59
C LEU A 16 5.36 -20.11 -19.95
N PRO A 17 4.65 -20.39 -21.05
CA PRO A 17 5.25 -20.72 -22.34
C PRO A 17 6.24 -19.71 -22.90
N GLU A 18 6.06 -18.44 -22.55
CA GLU A 18 6.90 -17.32 -23.01
C GLU A 18 8.22 -17.21 -22.22
N ILE A 19 8.33 -17.92 -21.09
CA ILE A 19 9.50 -17.89 -20.22
C ILE A 19 10.40 -19.08 -20.55
N ASN A 20 11.65 -18.78 -20.86
CA ASN A 20 12.70 -19.78 -21.08
C ASN A 20 13.95 -19.41 -20.28
N SER A 21 14.92 -20.31 -20.24
CA SER A 21 16.17 -20.09 -19.51
C SER A 21 16.98 -18.88 -19.97
N GLY A 22 16.75 -18.38 -21.19
CA GLY A 22 17.44 -17.23 -21.76
C GLY A 22 16.80 -15.87 -21.40
N ASN A 23 15.50 -15.85 -21.09
CA ASN A 23 14.78 -14.62 -20.74
C ASN A 23 14.29 -14.59 -19.27
N MET A 24 14.74 -15.53 -18.48
CA MET A 24 14.42 -15.57 -17.05
C MET A 24 15.40 -14.70 -16.27
N TYR A 25 14.87 -13.68 -15.59
CA TYR A 25 15.63 -12.81 -14.71
C TYR A 25 15.26 -13.09 -13.25
N GLY A 26 16.26 -13.20 -12.36
CA GLY A 26 16.03 -13.31 -10.93
C GLY A 26 16.85 -14.43 -10.25
N PHE A 27 16.37 -14.88 -9.10
CA PHE A 27 17.07 -15.78 -8.17
C PHE A 27 17.12 -17.25 -8.59
N LEU A 28 16.46 -17.64 -9.68
CA LEU A 28 16.50 -19.03 -10.11
C LEU A 28 17.79 -19.26 -10.89
N ASN A 29 18.67 -20.07 -10.32
CA ASN A 29 19.91 -20.49 -10.97
C ASN A 29 19.58 -21.40 -12.18
N ASN A 30 20.40 -21.35 -13.24
CA ASN A 30 20.28 -22.19 -14.44
C ASN A 30 20.32 -23.71 -14.16
N GLU A 31 20.62 -24.10 -12.93
CA GLU A 31 20.61 -25.50 -12.49
C GLU A 31 19.20 -26.06 -12.29
N TYR A 32 18.19 -25.18 -12.13
CA TYR A 32 16.80 -25.60 -11.96
C TYR A 32 16.15 -25.83 -13.32
N LYS A 33 15.69 -27.04 -13.55
CA LYS A 33 14.92 -27.36 -14.75
C LYS A 33 13.53 -26.72 -14.64
N LEU A 34 13.27 -25.71 -15.46
CA LEU A 34 11.95 -25.13 -15.60
C LEU A 34 10.95 -26.18 -16.09
N ARG A 35 9.83 -26.31 -15.39
CA ARG A 35 8.72 -27.18 -15.80
C ARG A 35 7.67 -26.36 -16.52
N ARG A 36 7.06 -26.92 -17.53
CA ARG A 36 6.10 -26.23 -18.40
C ARG A 36 4.70 -26.84 -18.23
N LEU A 37 3.69 -25.97 -18.12
CA LEU A 37 2.28 -26.41 -18.00
C LEU A 37 1.68 -26.88 -19.34
N ASP A 38 2.38 -26.70 -20.46
CA ASP A 38 2.00 -27.22 -21.76
C ASP A 38 2.68 -28.56 -22.10
N SER A 39 3.48 -29.11 -21.19
CA SER A 39 4.19 -30.39 -21.32
C SER A 39 3.62 -31.47 -20.43
N ASP A 40 3.13 -32.55 -20.99
CA ASP A 40 2.57 -33.68 -20.23
C ASP A 40 3.59 -34.31 -19.26
N THR A 41 4.83 -34.40 -19.70
CA THR A 41 5.93 -34.93 -18.87
C THR A 41 6.23 -34.04 -17.69
N ASP A 42 6.19 -32.72 -17.88
CA ASP A 42 6.44 -31.77 -16.82
C ASP A 42 5.27 -31.70 -15.81
N ILE A 43 4.02 -31.77 -16.29
CA ILE A 43 2.85 -31.84 -15.43
C ILE A 43 2.86 -33.13 -14.60
N SER A 44 3.19 -34.28 -15.22
CA SER A 44 3.32 -35.56 -14.48
C SER A 44 4.41 -35.47 -13.42
N TYR A 45 5.55 -34.91 -13.73
CA TYR A 45 6.64 -34.71 -12.78
C TYR A 45 6.21 -33.81 -11.59
N ILE A 46 5.51 -32.68 -11.86
CA ILE A 46 4.99 -31.81 -10.81
C ILE A 46 4.04 -32.58 -9.90
N TYR A 47 3.13 -33.37 -10.51
CA TYR A 47 2.18 -34.19 -9.75
C TYR A 47 2.88 -35.20 -8.85
N ASP A 48 3.82 -35.98 -9.39
CA ASP A 48 4.54 -36.97 -8.64
C ASP A 48 5.32 -36.35 -7.46
N THR A 49 6.06 -35.26 -7.73
CA THR A 49 6.84 -34.56 -6.71
C THR A 49 5.96 -33.97 -5.59
N VAL A 50 4.81 -33.40 -5.95
CA VAL A 50 3.87 -32.88 -4.94
C VAL A 50 3.23 -34.01 -4.16
N SER A 51 2.82 -35.11 -4.82
CA SER A 51 2.22 -36.29 -4.17
C SER A 51 3.17 -36.93 -3.18
N GLU A 52 4.44 -37.06 -3.54
CA GLU A 52 5.49 -37.56 -2.63
C GLU A 52 5.68 -36.63 -1.43
N ALA A 53 5.78 -35.32 -1.66
CA ALA A 53 5.99 -34.31 -0.61
C ALA A 53 4.87 -34.30 0.43
N VAL A 54 3.61 -34.50 0.00
CA VAL A 54 2.44 -34.54 0.89
C VAL A 54 2.02 -35.92 1.32
N SER A 55 2.80 -36.97 0.96
CA SER A 55 2.51 -38.38 1.23
C SER A 55 1.08 -38.77 0.77
N ALA A 56 0.63 -38.25 -0.35
CA ALA A 56 -0.68 -38.53 -0.89
C ALA A 56 -0.71 -39.91 -1.59
N PRO A 57 -1.82 -40.66 -1.53
CA PRO A 57 -1.93 -41.91 -2.25
C PRO A 57 -1.89 -41.67 -3.77
N HIS A 58 -1.12 -42.48 -4.49
CA HIS A 58 -1.02 -42.39 -5.94
C HIS A 58 -2.40 -42.53 -6.61
N THR A 59 -2.76 -41.54 -7.41
CA THR A 59 -3.99 -41.54 -8.15
C THR A 59 -3.86 -42.35 -9.45
N LYS A 60 -4.95 -42.95 -9.92
CA LYS A 60 -4.94 -43.75 -11.18
C LYS A 60 -4.49 -42.85 -12.35
N ALA A 61 -3.60 -43.35 -13.20
CA ALA A 61 -3.05 -42.65 -14.35
C ALA A 61 -4.12 -42.06 -15.28
N SER A 62 -5.27 -42.73 -15.43
CA SER A 62 -6.41 -42.23 -16.23
C SER A 62 -7.03 -40.95 -15.67
N LEU A 63 -7.08 -40.78 -14.34
CA LEU A 63 -7.60 -39.59 -13.71
C LEU A 63 -6.61 -38.43 -13.84
N ILE A 64 -5.32 -38.70 -13.72
CA ILE A 64 -4.25 -37.73 -13.93
C ILE A 64 -4.30 -37.23 -15.36
N THR A 65 -4.42 -38.10 -16.35
CA THR A 65 -4.55 -37.74 -17.77
C THR A 65 -5.81 -36.87 -18.01
N TYR A 66 -6.94 -37.19 -17.37
CA TYR A 66 -8.15 -36.41 -17.48
C TYR A 66 -7.99 -34.98 -16.92
N GLU A 67 -7.44 -34.85 -15.71
CA GLU A 67 -7.21 -33.53 -15.09
C GLU A 67 -6.14 -32.72 -15.82
N ASN A 68 -5.09 -33.35 -16.34
CA ASN A 68 -4.10 -32.72 -17.19
C ASN A 68 -4.73 -32.15 -18.48
N ASN A 69 -5.59 -32.91 -19.15
CA ASN A 69 -6.29 -32.44 -20.33
C ASN A 69 -7.21 -31.25 -20.01
N LYS A 70 -7.90 -31.28 -18.87
CA LYS A 70 -8.73 -30.20 -18.41
C LYS A 70 -7.91 -28.93 -18.09
N LEU A 71 -6.76 -29.08 -17.45
CA LEU A 71 -5.83 -27.98 -17.19
C LEU A 71 -5.34 -27.37 -18.50
N ARG A 72 -4.92 -28.20 -19.46
CA ARG A 72 -4.45 -27.76 -20.79
C ARG A 72 -5.53 -27.03 -21.58
N THR A 73 -6.76 -27.54 -21.55
CA THR A 73 -7.89 -26.88 -22.21
C THR A 73 -8.13 -25.49 -21.61
N ARG A 74 -8.20 -25.37 -20.30
CA ARG A 74 -8.33 -24.08 -19.60
C ARG A 74 -7.16 -23.14 -19.89
N TYR A 75 -5.97 -23.68 -19.94
CA TYR A 75 -4.78 -22.89 -20.24
C TYR A 75 -4.76 -22.43 -21.70
N ALA A 76 -5.16 -23.30 -22.66
CA ALA A 76 -5.31 -22.92 -24.07
C ALA A 76 -6.41 -21.87 -24.28
N GLU A 77 -7.52 -21.97 -23.53
CA GLU A 77 -8.58 -20.96 -23.50
C GLU A 77 -8.06 -19.63 -22.94
N TYR A 78 -7.27 -19.68 -21.86
CA TYR A 78 -6.62 -18.51 -21.28
C TYR A 78 -5.66 -17.83 -22.28
N LEU A 79 -4.83 -18.61 -22.98
CA LEU A 79 -3.92 -18.08 -24.02
C LEU A 79 -4.70 -17.50 -25.21
N LYS A 80 -5.74 -18.20 -25.69
CA LYS A 80 -6.61 -17.65 -26.75
C LYS A 80 -7.29 -16.35 -26.33
N ALA A 81 -7.77 -16.28 -25.09
CA ALA A 81 -8.34 -15.04 -24.56
C ALA A 81 -7.33 -13.90 -24.47
N ARG A 82 -6.04 -14.24 -24.34
CA ARG A 82 -4.93 -13.28 -24.33
C ARG A 82 -4.44 -12.90 -25.75
N GLU A 83 -4.56 -13.82 -26.70
CA GLU A 83 -4.16 -13.62 -28.11
C GLU A 83 -5.27 -12.99 -28.98
N LEU A 84 -6.50 -12.97 -28.50
CA LEU A 84 -7.57 -12.28 -29.22
C LEU A 84 -7.25 -10.79 -29.26
N PRO A 85 -7.01 -10.21 -30.43
CA PRO A 85 -7.01 -8.77 -30.55
C PRO A 85 -8.38 -8.26 -30.08
N PRO A 86 -8.45 -7.08 -29.46
CA PRO A 86 -9.71 -6.53 -29.01
C PRO A 86 -10.69 -6.52 -30.19
N SER A 87 -11.72 -7.34 -30.10
CA SER A 87 -12.72 -7.44 -31.14
C SER A 87 -13.52 -6.14 -31.18
N GLY A 88 -13.30 -5.40 -32.21
CA GLY A 88 -14.27 -4.44 -32.72
C GLY A 88 -14.25 -3.06 -32.11
N SER A 89 -13.97 -2.15 -32.97
CA SER A 89 -13.88 -0.69 -32.90
C SER A 89 -12.55 -0.16 -32.36
N ASP A 90 -11.82 0.46 -33.27
CA ASP A 90 -10.72 1.41 -33.02
C ASP A 90 -11.25 2.62 -32.22
N ILE A 91 -11.69 2.40 -30.99
CA ILE A 91 -11.76 3.49 -30.04
C ILE A 91 -10.30 3.71 -29.65
N SER A 92 -9.75 4.81 -30.14
CA SER A 92 -8.42 5.26 -29.79
C SER A 92 -8.28 5.20 -28.26
N ILE A 93 -7.19 4.62 -27.76
CA ILE A 93 -6.90 4.56 -26.31
C ILE A 93 -6.89 5.98 -25.71
N THR A 94 -6.51 6.96 -26.53
CA THR A 94 -6.66 8.40 -26.26
C THR A 94 -8.11 8.78 -25.97
N ASP A 95 -9.09 8.20 -26.65
CA ASP A 95 -10.51 8.50 -26.42
C ASP A 95 -11.00 7.88 -25.09
N THR A 96 -10.52 6.68 -24.75
CA THR A 96 -10.86 6.03 -23.47
C THR A 96 -10.31 6.83 -22.26
N ILE A 97 -9.09 7.39 -22.36
CA ILE A 97 -8.55 8.26 -21.30
C ILE A 97 -9.25 9.63 -21.30
N ALA A 98 -9.71 10.11 -22.46
CA ALA A 98 -10.46 11.36 -22.57
C ALA A 98 -11.85 11.27 -21.91
N GLU A 99 -12.43 10.07 -21.81
CA GLU A 99 -13.68 9.82 -21.08
C GLU A 99 -13.49 9.90 -19.56
N ILE A 100 -12.25 9.70 -19.07
CA ILE A 100 -11.90 9.85 -17.64
C ILE A 100 -11.67 11.33 -17.37
N THR A 101 -12.64 11.97 -16.74
CA THR A 101 -12.71 13.43 -16.66
C THR A 101 -11.96 14.00 -15.47
N THR A 102 -11.84 13.26 -14.37
CA THR A 102 -11.27 13.75 -13.12
C THR A 102 -9.93 13.10 -12.78
N ASP A 103 -9.10 13.81 -12.03
CA ASP A 103 -7.83 13.28 -11.51
C ASP A 103 -8.08 12.18 -10.48
N ASP A 104 -9.17 12.27 -9.71
CA ASP A 104 -9.58 11.23 -8.75
C ASP A 104 -9.74 9.87 -9.43
N GLU A 105 -10.50 9.84 -10.55
CA GLU A 105 -10.70 8.64 -11.36
C GLU A 105 -9.39 8.10 -11.92
N ARG A 106 -8.53 9.00 -12.44
CA ARG A 106 -7.23 8.65 -13.02
C ARG A 106 -6.32 7.98 -12.02
N ILE A 107 -6.27 8.51 -10.80
CA ILE A 107 -5.44 8.00 -9.71
C ILE A 107 -5.93 6.62 -9.26
N VAL A 108 -7.23 6.44 -9.07
CA VAL A 108 -7.80 5.14 -8.70
C VAL A 108 -7.62 4.11 -9.83
N LEU A 109 -7.83 4.50 -11.09
CA LEU A 109 -7.59 3.64 -12.24
C LEU A 109 -6.11 3.26 -12.37
N TYR A 110 -5.19 4.20 -12.11
CA TYR A 110 -3.76 3.89 -12.06
C TYR A 110 -3.48 2.75 -11.08
N TYR A 111 -3.99 2.83 -9.84
CA TYR A 111 -3.83 1.78 -8.85
C TYR A 111 -4.34 0.42 -9.37
N ILE A 112 -5.56 0.39 -9.90
CA ILE A 112 -6.22 -0.82 -10.37
C ILE A 112 -5.40 -1.51 -11.47
N LEU A 113 -4.89 -0.74 -12.43
CA LEU A 113 -4.10 -1.28 -13.55
C LEU A 113 -2.67 -1.63 -13.14
N HIS A 114 -2.05 -0.82 -12.28
CA HIS A 114 -0.68 -1.03 -11.79
C HIS A 114 -0.59 -2.29 -10.93
N GLU A 115 -1.53 -2.48 -10.00
CA GLU A 115 -1.60 -3.66 -9.13
C GLU A 115 -2.29 -4.85 -9.83
N ASN A 116 -2.79 -4.64 -11.04
CA ASN A 116 -3.51 -5.65 -11.82
C ASN A 116 -4.66 -6.31 -11.05
N VAL A 117 -5.45 -5.50 -10.36
CA VAL A 117 -6.59 -5.95 -9.54
C VAL A 117 -7.90 -5.50 -10.15
N ARG A 118 -8.84 -6.43 -10.37
CA ARG A 118 -10.17 -6.14 -10.92
C ARG A 118 -11.16 -5.62 -9.88
N LYS A 119 -10.91 -5.93 -8.62
CA LYS A 119 -11.78 -5.61 -7.49
C LYS A 119 -10.98 -4.93 -6.39
N VAL A 120 -11.48 -3.79 -5.91
CA VAL A 120 -10.78 -2.99 -4.90
C VAL A 120 -11.77 -2.33 -3.93
N SER A 121 -11.44 -2.27 -2.65
CA SER A 121 -12.22 -1.53 -1.65
C SER A 121 -11.72 -0.09 -1.49
N LYS A 122 -12.61 0.81 -1.05
CA LYS A 122 -12.25 2.19 -0.69
C LYS A 122 -11.14 2.22 0.36
N SER A 123 -11.20 1.35 1.36
CA SER A 123 -10.18 1.25 2.40
C SER A 123 -8.81 0.85 1.85
N THR A 124 -8.77 -0.03 0.85
CA THR A 124 -7.51 -0.42 0.17
C THR A 124 -6.91 0.77 -0.57
N ILE A 125 -7.71 1.51 -1.33
CA ILE A 125 -7.25 2.73 -2.03
C ILE A 125 -6.78 3.78 -1.03
N SER A 126 -7.56 4.07 0.02
CA SER A 126 -7.18 5.05 1.04
C SER A 126 -5.87 4.68 1.74
N SER A 127 -5.67 3.39 2.03
CA SER A 127 -4.42 2.90 2.62
C SER A 127 -3.23 3.08 1.66
N TRP A 128 -3.42 2.82 0.36
CA TRP A 128 -2.39 3.03 -0.65
C TRP A 128 -2.06 4.51 -0.83
N LEU A 129 -3.08 5.39 -0.93
CA LEU A 129 -2.91 6.84 -1.04
C LEU A 129 -2.07 7.37 0.14
N ASN A 130 -2.41 6.97 1.37
CA ASN A 130 -1.66 7.35 2.56
C ASN A 130 -0.22 6.83 2.52
N LYS A 131 -0.02 5.56 2.13
CA LYS A 131 1.32 4.97 2.04
C LYS A 131 2.21 5.67 1.00
N CYS A 132 1.63 6.14 -0.10
CA CYS A 132 2.33 6.85 -1.16
C CYS A 132 2.30 8.38 -0.98
N GLU A 133 1.67 8.89 0.07
CA GLU A 133 1.49 10.31 0.37
C GLU A 133 0.83 11.09 -0.78
N ILE A 134 -0.12 10.46 -1.45
CA ILE A 134 -0.94 11.05 -2.51
C ILE A 134 -2.12 11.75 -1.85
N ARG A 135 -2.30 13.04 -2.13
CA ARG A 135 -3.26 13.90 -1.42
C ARG A 135 -4.29 14.49 -2.36
N GLY A 136 -5.38 15.00 -1.77
CA GLY A 136 -6.43 15.70 -2.51
C GLY A 136 -7.29 14.79 -3.38
N VAL A 137 -7.32 13.47 -3.14
CA VAL A 137 -8.09 12.49 -3.90
C VAL A 137 -9.40 12.17 -3.17
N ASN A 138 -10.51 12.41 -3.84
CA ASN A 138 -11.84 12.01 -3.36
C ASN A 138 -12.17 10.59 -3.85
N VAL A 139 -11.90 9.60 -3.00
CA VAL A 139 -12.11 8.18 -3.32
C VAL A 139 -13.59 7.85 -3.58
N ASP A 140 -14.52 8.48 -2.86
CA ASP A 140 -15.96 8.27 -3.05
C ASP A 140 -16.39 8.71 -4.43
N ASN A 141 -16.02 9.92 -4.82
CA ASN A 141 -16.30 10.47 -6.16
C ASN A 141 -15.68 9.61 -7.27
N ALA A 142 -14.42 9.18 -7.09
CA ALA A 142 -13.75 8.32 -8.07
C ALA A 142 -14.47 6.97 -8.25
N PHE A 143 -14.93 6.36 -7.16
CA PHE A 143 -15.65 5.08 -7.21
C PHE A 143 -17.02 5.24 -7.88
N ASP A 144 -17.76 6.28 -7.58
CA ASP A 144 -19.06 6.58 -8.18
C ASP A 144 -18.92 6.79 -9.70
N LEU A 145 -17.94 7.58 -10.13
CA LEU A 145 -17.67 7.83 -11.54
C LEU A 145 -17.19 6.56 -12.27
N LEU A 146 -16.21 5.85 -11.72
CA LEU A 146 -15.69 4.61 -12.32
C LEU A 146 -16.72 3.48 -12.32
N SER A 147 -17.68 3.44 -11.41
CA SER A 147 -18.76 2.45 -11.43
C SER A 147 -19.75 2.67 -12.58
N SER A 148 -19.83 3.90 -13.08
CA SER A 148 -20.68 4.22 -14.25
C SER A 148 -20.04 3.83 -15.57
N PHE A 149 -18.74 3.51 -15.58
CA PHE A 149 -18.03 3.03 -16.75
C PHE A 149 -18.34 1.55 -17.06
N ASP A 150 -18.60 1.23 -18.32
CA ASP A 150 -18.73 -0.08 -18.95
C ASP A 150 -18.78 -1.30 -17.99
N ASN A 151 -19.95 -1.58 -17.41
CA ASN A 151 -20.18 -2.71 -16.52
C ASN A 151 -19.36 -2.74 -15.20
N GLY A 152 -18.94 -1.58 -14.71
CA GLY A 152 -18.47 -1.45 -13.35
C GLY A 152 -19.61 -1.67 -12.35
N ALA A 153 -19.36 -2.36 -11.27
CA ALA A 153 -20.30 -2.54 -10.18
C ALA A 153 -19.71 -1.97 -8.88
N LEU A 154 -20.47 -1.09 -8.24
CA LEU A 154 -20.17 -0.62 -6.90
C LEU A 154 -21.07 -1.37 -5.91
N ASN A 155 -20.46 -2.24 -5.11
CA ASN A 155 -21.15 -2.99 -4.06
C ASN A 155 -20.64 -2.49 -2.69
N ASN A 156 -21.44 -1.69 -1.99
CA ASN A 156 -21.04 -0.97 -0.79
C ASN A 156 -19.77 -0.15 -1.06
N ASP A 157 -18.67 -0.48 -0.38
CA ASP A 157 -17.37 0.20 -0.49
C ASP A 157 -16.40 -0.48 -1.45
N THR A 158 -16.89 -1.33 -2.34
CA THR A 158 -16.04 -2.12 -3.24
C THR A 158 -16.41 -1.87 -4.69
N LEU A 159 -15.46 -1.40 -5.47
CA LEU A 159 -15.52 -1.25 -6.92
C LEU A 159 -15.04 -2.54 -7.60
N GLU A 160 -15.80 -3.06 -8.54
CA GLU A 160 -15.46 -4.21 -9.36
C GLU A 160 -15.67 -3.88 -10.84
N PHE A 161 -14.60 -3.96 -11.64
CA PHE A 161 -14.70 -3.79 -13.09
C PHE A 161 -15.28 -5.02 -13.77
N GLY A 162 -16.07 -4.79 -14.82
CA GLY A 162 -16.47 -5.84 -15.73
C GLY A 162 -15.24 -6.56 -16.32
N ILE A 163 -15.33 -7.88 -16.51
CA ILE A 163 -14.17 -8.68 -16.93
C ILE A 163 -13.60 -8.23 -18.28
N ASP A 164 -14.47 -7.87 -19.22
CA ASP A 164 -14.05 -7.47 -20.56
C ASP A 164 -13.44 -6.07 -20.57
N THR A 165 -14.01 -5.13 -19.82
CA THR A 165 -13.45 -3.78 -19.60
C THR A 165 -12.07 -3.87 -18.95
N PHE A 166 -11.94 -4.66 -17.89
CA PHE A 166 -10.66 -4.85 -17.21
C PHE A 166 -9.59 -5.45 -18.13
N ARG A 167 -9.96 -6.47 -18.93
CA ARG A 167 -9.06 -7.06 -19.93
C ARG A 167 -8.63 -6.06 -20.99
N LYS A 168 -9.55 -5.25 -21.50
CA LYS A 168 -9.25 -4.19 -22.48
C LYS A 168 -8.24 -3.20 -21.93
N TYR A 169 -8.44 -2.70 -20.71
CA TYR A 169 -7.50 -1.79 -20.06
C TYR A 169 -6.14 -2.44 -19.76
N SER A 170 -6.14 -3.65 -19.20
CA SER A 170 -4.91 -4.37 -18.86
C SER A 170 -4.08 -4.71 -20.11
N ALA A 171 -4.73 -5.08 -21.22
CA ALA A 171 -4.03 -5.32 -22.48
C ALA A 171 -3.33 -4.07 -23.04
N ASN A 172 -3.83 -2.87 -22.71
CA ASN A 172 -3.30 -1.58 -23.15
C ASN A 172 -2.58 -0.82 -22.02
N ALA A 173 -2.29 -1.47 -20.90
CA ALA A 173 -1.72 -0.85 -19.71
C ALA A 173 -0.40 -0.09 -20.01
N ALA A 174 0.44 -0.62 -20.91
CA ALA A 174 1.70 0.03 -21.30
C ALA A 174 1.50 1.43 -21.89
N GLN A 175 0.34 1.70 -22.49
CA GLN A 175 0.01 3.01 -23.09
C GLN A 175 -0.78 3.88 -22.11
N ILE A 176 -1.60 3.27 -21.25
CA ILE A 176 -2.51 3.94 -20.31
C ILE A 176 -1.75 4.38 -19.04
N LEU A 177 -0.88 3.56 -18.49
CA LEU A 177 -0.20 3.83 -17.22
C LEU A 177 0.67 5.09 -17.21
N PRO A 178 1.44 5.45 -18.25
CA PRO A 178 2.30 6.62 -18.19
C PRO A 178 1.56 7.94 -17.97
N PRO A 179 0.47 8.28 -18.69
CA PRO A 179 -0.29 9.50 -18.42
C PRO A 179 -1.00 9.46 -17.05
N LEU A 180 -1.51 8.31 -16.60
CA LEU A 180 -2.09 8.15 -15.28
C LEU A 180 -1.05 8.33 -14.19
N LYS A 181 0.16 7.77 -14.38
CA LYS A 181 1.28 7.94 -13.45
C LYS A 181 1.66 9.42 -13.30
N LYS A 182 1.67 10.17 -14.39
CA LYS A 182 1.94 11.61 -14.33
C LYS A 182 0.92 12.34 -13.45
N CYS A 183 -0.35 11.94 -13.50
CA CYS A 183 -1.38 12.49 -12.62
C CYS A 183 -1.10 12.13 -11.16
N VAL A 184 -0.76 10.85 -10.87
CA VAL A 184 -0.36 10.43 -9.53
C VAL A 184 0.83 11.25 -9.00
N ASP A 185 1.89 11.39 -9.82
CA ASP A 185 3.11 12.11 -9.43
C ASP A 185 2.84 13.59 -9.10
N GLN A 186 1.81 14.20 -9.71
CA GLN A 186 1.38 15.57 -9.42
C GLN A 186 0.66 15.74 -8.08
N HIS A 187 0.10 14.65 -7.54
CA HIS A 187 -0.64 14.64 -6.28
C HIS A 187 0.21 14.16 -5.08
N ILE A 188 1.47 13.80 -5.32
CA ILE A 188 2.37 13.44 -4.23
C ILE A 188 2.81 14.71 -3.50
N GLU A 189 2.35 14.85 -2.28
CA GLU A 189 2.82 15.89 -1.36
C GLU A 189 3.34 15.24 -0.07
N LEU A 190 4.65 15.30 0.12
CA LEU A 190 5.30 14.66 1.25
C LEU A 190 5.04 15.42 2.56
N ALA A 191 4.62 14.71 3.61
CA ALA A 191 4.40 15.29 4.93
C ALA A 191 5.63 15.98 5.50
N VAL A 192 6.83 15.53 5.12
CA VAL A 192 8.09 16.19 5.49
C VAL A 192 8.19 17.63 4.96
N ASN A 193 7.65 17.93 3.78
CA ASN A 193 7.68 19.27 3.20
C ASN A 193 6.67 20.18 3.89
N ILE A 194 5.50 19.66 4.22
CA ILE A 194 4.48 20.36 5.02
C ILE A 194 5.05 20.68 6.40
N PHE A 195 5.62 19.68 7.07
CA PHE A 195 6.24 19.86 8.38
C PHE A 195 7.33 20.93 8.38
N LYS A 196 8.23 20.94 7.38
CA LYS A 196 9.27 21.97 7.28
C LYS A 196 8.73 23.38 7.17
N LYS A 197 7.62 23.57 6.44
CA LYS A 197 6.95 24.88 6.35
C LYS A 197 6.39 25.32 7.71
N ILE A 198 5.69 24.40 8.40
CA ILE A 198 5.12 24.65 9.74
C ILE A 198 6.22 24.91 10.76
N TRP A 199 7.29 24.11 10.74
CA TRP A 199 8.39 24.20 11.70
C TRP A 199 9.16 25.51 11.62
N SER A 200 9.21 26.16 10.46
CA SER A 200 9.85 27.45 10.27
C SER A 200 9.03 28.63 10.79
N ASP A 201 7.81 28.40 11.28
CA ASP A 201 6.96 29.44 11.87
C ASP A 201 7.36 29.69 13.33
N ASP A 202 7.88 30.89 13.62
CA ASP A 202 8.28 31.29 14.96
C ASP A 202 7.10 31.39 15.95
N THR A 203 5.87 31.46 15.44
CA THR A 203 4.63 31.51 16.24
C THR A 203 4.08 30.11 16.60
N LEU A 204 4.73 29.06 16.12
CA LEU A 204 4.30 27.68 16.39
C LEU A 204 4.22 27.43 17.89
N ASP A 205 3.06 26.92 18.33
CA ASP A 205 2.78 26.60 19.72
C ASP A 205 3.87 25.70 20.32
N ILE A 206 4.29 26.05 21.51
CA ILE A 206 5.34 25.37 22.22
C ILE A 206 5.00 23.91 22.53
N ASN A 207 3.72 23.59 22.78
CA ASN A 207 3.28 22.20 23.02
C ASN A 207 3.44 21.36 21.76
N ILE A 208 3.28 21.94 20.56
CA ILE A 208 3.58 21.26 19.29
C ILE A 208 5.07 20.91 19.20
N ARG A 209 5.95 21.82 19.62
CA ARG A 209 7.39 21.58 19.64
C ARG A 209 7.78 20.51 20.67
N LEU A 210 7.16 20.52 21.85
CA LEU A 210 7.33 19.48 22.88
C LEU A 210 6.79 18.13 22.38
N PHE A 211 5.67 18.13 21.67
CA PHE A 211 5.14 16.91 21.08
C PHE A 211 6.09 16.30 20.04
N VAL A 212 6.72 17.15 19.21
CA VAL A 212 7.78 16.68 18.30
C VAL A 212 8.98 16.13 19.08
N ALA A 213 9.41 16.78 20.20
CA ALA A 213 10.48 16.26 21.03
C ALA A 213 10.16 14.87 21.59
N TYR A 214 8.94 14.69 22.14
CA TYR A 214 8.45 13.41 22.59
C TYR A 214 8.48 12.34 21.48
N ILE A 215 7.97 12.67 20.29
CA ILE A 215 7.97 11.77 19.11
C ILE A 215 9.39 11.32 18.75
N VAL A 216 10.32 12.24 18.72
CA VAL A 216 11.72 11.98 18.34
C VAL A 216 12.41 11.10 19.38
N GLU A 217 12.30 11.43 20.67
CA GLU A 217 12.99 10.75 21.76
C GLU A 217 12.44 9.34 22.03
N GLU A 218 11.12 9.19 22.07
CA GLU A 218 10.47 7.90 22.32
C GLU A 218 10.21 7.11 21.03
N ARG A 219 10.61 7.66 19.86
CA ARG A 219 10.41 7.06 18.52
C ARG A 219 8.97 6.64 18.24
N MET A 220 8.06 7.52 18.62
CA MET A 220 6.63 7.27 18.46
C MET A 220 6.21 7.28 17.00
N ARG A 221 5.43 6.30 16.59
CA ARG A 221 4.89 6.18 15.23
C ARG A 221 3.39 6.35 15.17
N THR A 222 2.71 5.95 16.25
CA THR A 222 1.27 5.88 16.35
C THR A 222 0.81 6.61 17.60
N PHE A 223 -0.38 7.19 17.53
CA PHE A 223 -0.96 8.05 18.57
C PHE A 223 -2.40 7.65 18.81
N GLY A 224 -2.72 7.29 20.04
CA GLY A 224 -4.08 6.97 20.45
C GLY A 224 -4.96 8.21 20.49
N ASP A 225 -6.20 8.07 20.01
CA ASP A 225 -7.25 9.09 20.12
C ASP A 225 -8.40 8.58 20.99
N ARG A 226 -9.21 9.48 21.54
CA ARG A 226 -10.37 9.18 22.36
C ARG A 226 -10.02 8.22 23.51
N TRP A 227 -10.56 6.99 23.50
CA TRP A 227 -10.32 6.00 24.56
C TRP A 227 -8.89 5.46 24.61
N MET A 228 -8.14 5.59 23.53
CA MET A 228 -6.73 5.22 23.50
C MET A 228 -5.82 6.37 23.97
N ALA A 229 -6.35 7.58 24.09
CA ALA A 229 -5.61 8.77 24.50
C ALA A 229 -5.09 8.68 25.94
N GLU A 230 -5.83 8.03 26.84
CA GLU A 230 -5.42 7.92 28.26
C GLU A 230 -4.07 7.22 28.44
N GLY A 231 -3.83 6.13 27.68
CA GLY A 231 -2.55 5.43 27.69
C GLY A 231 -1.41 6.31 27.17
N GLU A 232 -1.68 7.06 26.10
CA GLU A 232 -0.68 7.96 25.52
C GLU A 232 -0.38 9.15 26.44
N ILE A 233 -1.39 9.73 27.05
CA ILE A 233 -1.23 10.81 28.04
C ILE A 233 -0.38 10.35 29.22
N GLU A 234 -0.57 9.11 29.69
CA GLU A 234 0.24 8.56 30.78
C GLU A 234 1.70 8.35 30.34
N ASN A 235 1.96 7.88 29.12
CA ASN A 235 3.31 7.77 28.57
C ASN A 235 3.98 9.15 28.50
N ILE A 236 3.25 10.18 28.05
CA ILE A 236 3.73 11.56 28.00
C ILE A 236 4.06 12.07 29.40
N ARG A 237 3.21 11.83 30.41
CA ARG A 237 3.50 12.22 31.80
C ARG A 237 4.79 11.59 32.32
N GLN A 238 5.02 10.32 32.02
CA GLN A 238 6.26 9.63 32.39
C GLN A 238 7.46 10.25 31.69
N TRP A 239 7.33 10.58 30.41
CA TRP A 239 8.37 11.27 29.66
C TRP A 239 8.64 12.69 30.20
N GLU A 240 7.60 13.48 30.50
CA GLU A 240 7.72 14.80 31.13
C GLU A 240 8.44 14.69 32.49
N SER A 241 8.04 13.75 33.33
CA SER A 241 8.68 13.50 34.64
C SER A 241 10.15 13.12 34.49
N LYS A 242 10.49 12.22 33.54
CA LYS A 242 11.88 11.81 33.25
C LYS A 242 12.75 12.98 32.80
N ASN A 243 12.18 13.93 32.06
CA ASN A 243 12.86 15.12 31.56
C ASN A 243 12.73 16.33 32.51
N THR A 244 12.11 16.19 33.68
CA THR A 244 11.90 17.26 34.67
C THR A 244 11.14 18.45 34.05
N LEU A 245 10.14 18.15 33.20
CA LEU A 245 9.30 19.14 32.52
C LEU A 245 8.01 19.37 33.29
N ASP A 246 7.42 20.54 33.13
CA ASP A 246 6.06 20.80 33.59
C ASP A 246 5.04 19.98 32.76
N SER A 247 3.92 19.58 33.36
CA SER A 247 2.88 18.75 32.74
C SER A 247 2.04 19.50 31.71
N THR A 248 2.70 20.22 30.79
CA THR A 248 2.03 21.01 29.75
C THR A 248 1.59 20.18 28.57
N LEU A 249 2.46 19.30 28.07
CA LEU A 249 2.19 18.48 26.90
C LEU A 249 1.09 17.47 27.19
N SER A 250 1.18 16.74 28.31
CA SER A 250 0.16 15.74 28.68
C SER A 250 -1.25 16.35 28.83
N ASN A 251 -1.32 17.62 29.29
CA ASN A 251 -2.59 18.34 29.39
C ASN A 251 -3.10 18.86 28.03
N ASN A 252 -2.23 19.02 27.05
CA ASN A 252 -2.54 19.55 25.70
C ASN A 252 -2.43 18.50 24.59
N TYR A 253 -2.25 17.23 24.93
CA TYR A 253 -2.06 16.15 23.95
C TYR A 253 -3.11 16.12 22.84
N GLY A 254 -4.40 16.23 23.21
CA GLY A 254 -5.49 16.23 22.24
C GLY A 254 -5.38 17.35 21.21
N SER A 255 -5.04 18.56 21.65
CA SER A 255 -4.83 19.71 20.74
C SER A 255 -3.60 19.53 19.85
N CYS A 256 -2.54 18.91 20.37
CA CYS A 256 -1.34 18.60 19.58
C CYS A 256 -1.67 17.55 18.50
N LEU A 257 -2.39 16.49 18.86
CA LEU A 257 -2.80 15.47 17.88
C LEU A 257 -3.73 16.06 16.83
N GLU A 258 -4.71 16.87 17.24
CA GLU A 258 -5.61 17.56 16.31
C GLU A 258 -4.86 18.46 15.34
N PHE A 259 -3.86 19.21 15.81
CA PHE A 259 -2.97 20.00 14.96
C PHE A 259 -2.25 19.13 13.91
N PHE A 260 -1.74 17.97 14.29
CA PHE A 260 -1.10 17.03 13.36
C PHE A 260 -2.08 16.48 12.32
N VAL A 261 -3.32 16.20 12.72
CA VAL A 261 -4.40 15.76 11.82
C VAL A 261 -4.77 16.86 10.83
N GLN A 262 -5.01 18.09 11.31
CA GLN A 262 -5.42 19.23 10.48
C GLN A 262 -4.35 19.65 9.47
N ASN A 263 -3.08 19.45 9.82
CA ASN A 263 -1.95 19.73 8.93
C ASN A 263 -1.49 18.50 8.13
N GLU A 264 -2.26 17.43 8.14
CA GLU A 264 -1.98 16.21 7.36
C GLU A 264 -0.58 15.62 7.61
N LEU A 265 -0.12 15.65 8.86
CA LEU A 265 1.15 15.06 9.30
C LEU A 265 0.98 13.61 9.76
N VAL A 266 -0.25 13.21 10.04
CA VAL A 266 -0.68 11.87 10.44
C VAL A 266 -1.93 11.46 9.66
N TYR A 267 -2.15 10.16 9.55
CA TYR A 267 -3.36 9.58 8.96
C TYR A 267 -3.99 8.56 9.92
N ALA A 268 -5.31 8.41 9.85
CA ALA A 268 -6.02 7.42 10.65
C ALA A 268 -5.60 6.00 10.23
N SER A 269 -5.11 5.21 11.16
CA SER A 269 -4.64 3.83 10.95
C SER A 269 -5.55 2.77 11.57
N SER A 270 -6.43 3.18 12.49
CA SER A 270 -7.39 2.29 13.15
C SER A 270 -8.70 3.04 13.40
N TRP A 271 -9.84 2.30 13.36
CA TRP A 271 -11.17 2.86 13.51
C TRP A 271 -11.98 2.07 14.53
N THR A 272 -12.96 2.73 15.12
CA THR A 272 -14.01 2.08 15.91
C THR A 272 -15.00 1.36 14.98
N SER A 273 -15.86 0.51 15.57
CA SER A 273 -16.99 -0.10 14.85
C SER A 273 -17.98 0.92 14.25
N TYR A 274 -17.94 2.16 14.71
CA TYR A 274 -18.77 3.28 14.21
C TYR A 274 -18.03 4.17 13.20
N GLY A 275 -16.85 3.77 12.72
CA GLY A 275 -16.09 4.51 11.70
C GLY A 275 -15.32 5.73 12.24
N ASN A 276 -15.24 5.93 13.54
CA ASN A 276 -14.42 7.00 14.12
C ASN A 276 -12.96 6.55 14.24
N PRO A 277 -11.96 7.42 13.95
CA PRO A 277 -10.56 7.12 14.21
C PRO A 277 -10.31 6.75 15.68
N ARG A 278 -9.46 5.76 15.89
CA ARG A 278 -8.96 5.34 17.22
C ARG A 278 -7.49 5.62 17.39
N GLU A 279 -6.78 5.58 16.29
CA GLU A 279 -5.33 5.69 16.26
C GLU A 279 -4.90 6.38 14.97
N TYR A 280 -3.90 7.21 15.08
CA TYR A 280 -3.25 7.89 13.95
C TYR A 280 -1.81 7.46 13.83
N THR A 281 -1.30 7.43 12.61
CA THR A 281 0.09 7.05 12.29
C THR A 281 0.76 8.20 11.55
N LEU A 282 2.01 8.49 11.89
CA LEU A 282 2.83 9.46 11.14
C LEU A 282 3.00 9.01 9.69
N PHE A 283 2.93 9.94 8.75
CA PHE A 283 3.27 9.67 7.37
C PHE A 283 4.74 9.22 7.22
N PRO A 284 5.04 8.29 6.30
CA PRO A 284 6.38 7.71 6.17
C PRO A 284 7.51 8.72 5.98
N SER A 285 7.31 9.76 5.16
CA SER A 285 8.34 10.79 4.92
C SER A 285 8.66 11.59 6.18
N LEU A 286 7.66 11.85 7.02
CA LEU A 286 7.85 12.54 8.30
C LEU A 286 8.50 11.63 9.34
N GLN A 287 8.12 10.34 9.38
CA GLN A 287 8.81 9.35 10.24
C GLN A 287 10.31 9.31 9.93
N GLU A 288 10.67 9.25 8.65
CA GLU A 288 12.07 9.21 8.22
C GLU A 288 12.83 10.46 8.69
N LEU A 289 12.25 11.65 8.53
CA LEU A 289 12.84 12.88 9.02
C LEU A 289 13.03 12.87 10.54
N LEU A 290 11.98 12.56 11.29
CA LEU A 290 11.99 12.69 12.76
C LEU A 290 12.88 11.63 13.42
N PHE A 291 12.93 10.41 12.86
CA PHE A 291 13.76 9.34 13.41
C PHE A 291 15.25 9.46 13.05
N ASN A 292 15.56 10.19 11.98
CA ASN A 292 16.91 10.60 11.59
C ASN A 292 17.10 12.12 11.79
N CYS A 293 16.55 12.65 12.88
CA CYS A 293 16.37 14.06 13.12
C CYS A 293 17.67 14.86 12.89
N PRO A 294 17.66 15.88 12.01
CA PRO A 294 18.82 16.74 11.79
C PRO A 294 19.27 17.42 13.08
N HIS A 295 20.59 17.56 13.27
CA HIS A 295 21.20 18.15 14.48
C HIS A 295 20.59 19.51 14.84
N LYS A 296 20.31 20.35 13.85
CA LYS A 296 19.68 21.66 14.06
C LYS A 296 18.31 21.57 14.73
N ILE A 297 17.46 20.61 14.28
CA ILE A 297 16.15 20.39 14.91
C ILE A 297 16.32 19.86 16.33
N MET A 298 17.28 18.96 16.56
CA MET A 298 17.58 18.45 17.91
C MET A 298 18.01 19.55 18.87
N GLU A 299 18.84 20.50 18.41
CA GLU A 299 19.24 21.66 19.22
C GLU A 299 18.05 22.55 19.57
N GLU A 300 17.14 22.78 18.62
CA GLU A 300 15.89 23.55 18.84
C GLU A 300 15.00 22.84 19.85
N LEU A 301 14.80 21.53 19.71
CA LEU A 301 13.99 20.71 20.66
C LEU A 301 14.60 20.74 22.07
N GLN A 302 15.93 20.70 22.19
CA GLN A 302 16.58 20.80 23.49
C GLN A 302 16.33 22.17 24.13
N LYS A 303 16.47 23.27 23.38
CA LYS A 303 16.15 24.61 23.88
C LYS A 303 14.71 24.74 24.36
N VAL A 304 13.77 24.09 23.64
CA VAL A 304 12.36 24.06 24.05
C VAL A 304 12.19 23.35 25.38
N LYS A 305 12.83 22.19 25.57
CA LYS A 305 12.80 21.46 26.86
C LYS A 305 13.42 22.29 27.98
N ASP A 306 14.58 22.90 27.74
CA ASP A 306 15.29 23.72 28.74
C ASP A 306 14.41 24.90 29.21
N ALA A 307 13.58 25.48 28.31
CA ALA A 307 12.66 26.56 28.67
C ALA A 307 11.47 26.10 29.56
N TYR A 308 11.18 24.81 29.61
CA TYR A 308 10.10 24.20 30.41
C TYR A 308 10.62 23.35 31.57
N HIS A 309 11.90 23.41 31.82
CA HIS A 309 12.49 22.73 32.97
C HIS A 309 11.89 23.30 34.27
N LEU A 310 11.40 22.42 35.13
CA LEU A 310 10.99 22.83 36.47
C LEU A 310 12.24 23.27 37.23
N ASP A 311 12.37 24.58 37.44
CA ASP A 311 13.32 25.10 38.41
C ASP A 311 12.89 24.65 39.80
N PHE A 312 13.47 23.57 40.33
CA PHE A 312 13.34 23.28 41.74
C PHE A 312 14.16 24.34 42.50
N PRO A 313 13.51 25.22 43.26
CA PRO A 313 14.26 26.05 44.18
C PRO A 313 14.87 25.12 45.24
N PHE A 314 16.18 25.02 45.27
CA PHE A 314 16.93 24.38 46.35
C PHE A 314 16.76 25.09 47.66
#